data_e1917211ee1b9eae342916ae1b400b05
#
_entry.id   e1917211ee1b9eae342916ae1b400b05
#
_cell.length_a   1.000
_cell.length_b   1.000
_cell.length_c   1.000
_cell.angle_alpha   90.00
_cell.angle_beta   90.00
_cell.angle_gamma   90.00
#
_symmetry.space_group_name_H-M   'P 1'
#
loop_
_entity.id
_entity.type
_entity.pdbx_description
1 polymer ?
#
loop_
_entity_poly.entity_id
_entity_poly.type
_entity_poly.pdbx_seq_one_letter_code
_entity_poly.pdbx_strand_id
1 'polypeptide(L)'
;DSPMIEEADRFFFFIRPRRFGKSLTLNLLRQYYDVRTRDKFEALFGDLYIGQHPTPSRNSYLVLHLNFSGIGGELNDYRRGLDAHCGITFENFCKIYADLLPQDTLEGLRKANGAVEQLDFLCQACERAGQDMYLFIDEYDHFTNTILSSPESLRRYTDETHGEGYLRAFFNKVKAGTDSCIKRCFITGVSPVTMDDLSSGFNIGTNYSLAPKFNQMMGFTEEEVRGMLAYYSANSPFHHSVDELMEMMKPWYDNYCFAQECYGETTMYNCNMVLYFVKNYIDDGKAPRNMI
;
A
#
# COMPACT_ATOMS: atom_id res chain seq x y z
N ASP A 1 5.69 10.23 -8.68
CA ASP A 1 5.35 10.18 -7.24
C ASP A 1 6.53 9.81 -6.32
N SER A 2 7.50 8.93 -6.75
CA SER A 2 8.60 8.52 -5.88
C SER A 2 9.45 9.67 -5.33
N PRO A 3 9.86 10.69 -6.10
CA PRO A 3 10.56 11.84 -5.53
C PRO A 3 9.74 12.57 -4.46
N MET A 4 8.44 12.74 -4.68
CA MET A 4 7.54 13.41 -3.72
C MET A 4 7.39 12.61 -2.42
N ILE A 5 7.39 11.26 -2.50
CA ILE A 5 7.36 10.39 -1.32
C ILE A 5 8.69 10.44 -0.57
N GLU A 6 9.82 10.56 -1.28
CA GLU A 6 11.13 10.67 -0.65
C GLU A 6 11.37 12.01 0.04
N GLU A 7 10.82 13.09 -0.50
CA GLU A 7 10.83 14.43 0.10
C GLU A 7 9.88 14.57 1.29
N ALA A 8 8.89 13.68 1.37
CA ALA A 8 7.99 13.59 2.51
C ALA A 8 8.68 12.90 3.70
N ASP A 9 7.95 12.75 4.80
CA ASP A 9 8.46 12.05 5.97
C ASP A 9 8.82 10.58 5.65
N ARG A 10 9.79 10.05 6.38
CA ARG A 10 10.24 8.66 6.24
C ARG A 10 9.13 7.65 6.50
N PHE A 11 8.14 8.03 7.30
CA PHE A 11 7.01 7.20 7.70
C PHE A 11 5.75 7.78 7.10
N PHE A 12 5.37 7.22 5.95
CA PHE A 12 4.34 7.72 5.08
C PHE A 12 3.05 6.93 5.26
N PHE A 13 1.99 7.61 5.70
CA PHE A 13 0.68 7.02 5.83
C PHE A 13 -0.26 7.58 4.77
N PHE A 14 -0.94 6.69 4.02
CA PHE A 14 -1.74 7.10 2.87
C PHE A 14 -2.96 6.21 2.65
N ILE A 15 -4.12 6.79 2.75
CA ILE A 15 -5.40 6.10 2.59
C ILE A 15 -6.04 6.52 1.28
N ARG A 16 -6.63 5.53 0.60
CA ARG A 16 -7.53 5.75 -0.55
C ARG A 16 -8.67 4.74 -0.50
N PRO A 17 -9.84 5.07 -1.08
CA PRO A 17 -10.94 4.13 -1.21
C PRO A 17 -10.51 2.85 -1.92
N ARG A 18 -11.33 1.81 -1.83
CA ARG A 18 -11.10 0.58 -2.57
C ARG A 18 -11.04 0.84 -4.07
N ARG A 19 -10.20 0.05 -4.78
CA ARG A 19 -10.07 0.06 -6.25
C ARG A 19 -9.40 1.31 -6.85
N PHE A 20 -8.72 2.11 -6.04
CA PHE A 20 -7.91 3.27 -6.46
C PHE A 20 -6.47 2.92 -6.85
N GLY A 21 -6.11 1.66 -6.95
CA GLY A 21 -4.78 1.25 -7.38
C GLY A 21 -3.73 1.16 -6.26
N LYS A 22 -4.11 1.18 -4.97
CA LYS A 22 -3.19 1.11 -3.82
C LYS A 22 -2.15 -0.01 -3.95
N SER A 23 -2.60 -1.24 -4.10
CA SER A 23 -1.71 -2.42 -4.17
C SER A 23 -0.83 -2.41 -5.42
N LEU A 24 -1.31 -1.82 -6.53
CA LEU A 24 -0.50 -1.62 -7.74
C LEU A 24 0.63 -0.62 -7.47
N THR A 25 0.31 0.53 -6.89
CA THR A 25 1.30 1.55 -6.53
C THR A 25 2.32 1.00 -5.54
N LEU A 26 1.87 0.26 -4.50
CA LEU A 26 2.79 -0.42 -3.59
C LEU A 26 3.72 -1.39 -4.30
N ASN A 27 3.20 -2.15 -5.27
CA ASN A 27 4.03 -3.09 -6.03
C ASN A 27 5.09 -2.35 -6.87
N LEU A 28 4.73 -1.23 -7.50
CA LEU A 28 5.68 -0.39 -8.23
C LEU A 28 6.77 0.17 -7.30
N LEU A 29 6.39 0.72 -6.15
CA LEU A 29 7.32 1.26 -5.16
C LEU A 29 8.26 0.17 -4.62
N ARG A 30 7.73 -1.01 -4.30
CA ARG A 30 8.52 -2.17 -3.87
C ARG A 30 9.57 -2.54 -4.91
N GLN A 31 9.19 -2.68 -6.17
CA GLN A 31 10.12 -2.98 -7.25
C GLN A 31 11.15 -1.86 -7.47
N TYR A 32 10.76 -0.61 -7.26
CA TYR A 32 11.66 0.53 -7.42
C TYR A 32 12.75 0.57 -6.34
N TYR A 33 12.39 0.28 -5.09
CA TYR A 33 13.30 0.40 -3.94
C TYR A 33 14.10 -0.86 -3.64
N ASP A 34 13.64 -2.04 -4.08
CA ASP A 34 14.25 -3.32 -3.76
C ASP A 34 15.63 -3.49 -4.44
N VAL A 35 16.63 -3.86 -3.64
CA VAL A 35 17.98 -4.18 -4.15
C VAL A 35 17.96 -5.35 -5.15
N ARG A 36 16.95 -6.25 -5.06
CA ARG A 36 16.80 -7.43 -5.93
C ARG A 36 16.32 -7.12 -7.34
N THR A 37 15.79 -5.94 -7.56
CA THR A 37 15.28 -5.52 -8.87
C THR A 37 16.27 -4.69 -9.68
N ARG A 38 17.49 -4.49 -9.17
CA ARG A 38 18.52 -3.66 -9.82
C ARG A 38 18.76 -4.05 -11.28
N ASP A 39 18.90 -5.35 -11.54
CA ASP A 39 19.19 -5.86 -12.89
C ASP A 39 17.98 -5.78 -13.84
N LYS A 40 16.78 -5.60 -13.30
CA LYS A 40 15.53 -5.48 -14.04
C LYS A 40 15.03 -4.06 -14.14
N PHE A 41 15.76 -3.11 -13.58
CA PHE A 41 15.30 -1.72 -13.42
C PHE A 41 14.92 -1.10 -14.77
N GLU A 42 15.79 -1.21 -15.78
CA GLU A 42 15.55 -0.66 -17.11
C GLU A 42 14.30 -1.28 -17.77
N ALA A 43 14.14 -2.58 -17.65
CA ALA A 43 12.97 -3.28 -18.21
C ALA A 43 11.65 -2.91 -17.50
N LEU A 44 11.70 -2.54 -16.21
CA LEU A 44 10.51 -2.21 -15.42
C LEU A 44 10.16 -0.72 -15.49
N PHE A 45 11.14 0.15 -15.59
CA PHE A 45 10.97 1.58 -15.37
C PHE A 45 11.56 2.45 -16.50
N GLY A 46 12.33 1.91 -17.45
CA GLY A 46 13.06 2.68 -18.46
C GLY A 46 12.18 3.66 -19.24
N ASP A 47 10.98 3.25 -19.62
CA ASP A 47 10.02 4.09 -20.34
C ASP A 47 9.22 5.05 -19.43
N LEU A 48 9.36 4.93 -18.11
CA LEU A 48 8.63 5.76 -17.15
C LEU A 48 9.47 6.97 -16.72
N TYR A 49 8.79 8.05 -16.33
CA TYR A 49 9.45 9.25 -15.81
C TYR A 49 10.47 8.94 -14.70
N ILE A 50 10.11 8.05 -13.76
CA ILE A 50 10.96 7.66 -12.64
C ILE A 50 12.18 6.83 -13.08
N GLY A 51 12.08 6.12 -14.19
CA GLY A 51 13.22 5.41 -14.80
C GLY A 51 14.20 6.35 -15.45
N GLN A 52 13.70 7.39 -16.12
CA GLN A 52 14.51 8.43 -16.76
C GLN A 52 15.10 9.42 -15.76
N HIS A 53 14.44 9.61 -14.60
CA HIS A 53 14.86 10.52 -13.51
C HIS A 53 14.92 9.77 -12.18
N PRO A 54 15.79 8.76 -12.03
CA PRO A 54 15.84 7.93 -10.84
C PRO A 54 16.40 8.71 -9.64
N THR A 55 15.86 8.42 -8.46
CA THR A 55 16.37 8.97 -7.20
C THR A 55 17.56 8.20 -6.67
N PRO A 56 18.36 8.77 -5.75
CA PRO A 56 19.44 8.05 -5.07
C PRO A 56 18.97 6.82 -4.28
N SER A 57 17.72 6.80 -3.83
CA SER A 57 17.14 5.70 -3.04
C SER A 57 16.73 4.49 -3.88
N ARG A 58 16.82 4.58 -5.21
CA ARG A 58 16.54 3.48 -6.12
C ARG A 58 17.37 2.23 -5.78
N ASN A 59 16.70 1.07 -5.69
CA ASN A 59 17.34 -0.24 -5.45
C ASN A 59 18.33 -0.24 -4.27
N SER A 60 17.95 0.41 -3.16
CA SER A 60 18.83 0.61 -2.00
C SER A 60 18.35 -0.03 -0.70
N TYR A 61 17.17 -0.66 -0.70
CA TYR A 61 16.57 -1.24 0.50
C TYR A 61 16.33 -2.74 0.38
N LEU A 62 16.36 -3.43 1.52
CA LEU A 62 15.67 -4.71 1.67
C LEU A 62 14.18 -4.40 1.87
N VAL A 63 13.33 -4.94 1.00
CA VAL A 63 11.89 -4.62 1.02
C VAL A 63 11.11 -5.69 1.78
N LEU A 64 10.49 -5.30 2.90
CA LEU A 64 9.55 -6.11 3.63
C LEU A 64 8.12 -5.66 3.34
N HIS A 65 7.26 -6.56 2.83
CA HIS A 65 5.87 -6.26 2.53
C HIS A 65 4.92 -7.13 3.34
N LEU A 66 4.11 -6.49 4.16
CA LEU A 66 3.04 -7.10 4.94
C LEU A 66 1.69 -6.69 4.34
N ASN A 67 0.88 -7.66 3.92
CA ASN A 67 -0.49 -7.41 3.48
C ASN A 67 -1.46 -8.03 4.48
N PHE A 68 -2.11 -7.19 5.26
CA PHE A 68 -2.97 -7.66 6.35
C PHE A 68 -4.32 -8.22 5.87
N SER A 69 -4.67 -8.10 4.58
CA SER A 69 -5.87 -8.79 4.04
C SER A 69 -5.75 -10.32 4.11
N GLY A 70 -4.52 -10.84 4.17
CA GLY A 70 -4.25 -12.28 4.31
C GLY A 70 -4.40 -12.81 5.73
N ILE A 71 -4.66 -11.97 6.72
CA ILE A 71 -4.84 -12.40 8.10
C ILE A 71 -6.26 -12.92 8.23
N GLY A 72 -6.42 -14.26 8.18
CA GLY A 72 -7.69 -14.95 8.37
C GLY A 72 -7.89 -15.34 9.83
N GLY A 73 -9.14 -15.71 10.18
CA GLY A 73 -9.51 -16.24 11.48
C GLY A 73 -10.66 -15.45 12.14
N GLU A 74 -11.36 -16.12 13.07
CA GLU A 74 -12.27 -15.42 13.96
C GLU A 74 -11.47 -14.51 14.91
N LEU A 75 -12.14 -13.52 15.48
CA LEU A 75 -11.53 -12.56 16.42
C LEU A 75 -10.71 -13.21 17.54
N ASN A 76 -11.12 -14.39 17.99
CA ASN A 76 -10.41 -15.16 19.03
C ASN A 76 -9.05 -15.70 18.57
N ASP A 77 -8.82 -15.75 17.25
CA ASP A 77 -7.63 -16.32 16.61
C ASP A 77 -6.75 -15.26 15.91
N TYR A 78 -7.07 -13.96 16.05
CA TYR A 78 -6.37 -12.89 15.33
C TYR A 78 -4.86 -12.90 15.59
N ARG A 79 -4.44 -13.02 16.85
CA ARG A 79 -3.03 -13.12 17.20
C ARG A 79 -2.36 -14.26 16.44
N ARG A 80 -2.97 -15.44 16.45
CA ARG A 80 -2.46 -16.62 15.75
C ARG A 80 -2.43 -16.39 14.23
N GLY A 81 -3.45 -15.75 13.67
CA GLY A 81 -3.50 -15.37 12.26
C GLY A 81 -2.38 -14.40 11.88
N LEU A 82 -2.16 -13.36 12.69
CA LEU A 82 -1.07 -12.40 12.52
C LEU A 82 0.29 -13.09 12.60
N ASP A 83 0.52 -13.93 13.61
CA ASP A 83 1.77 -14.66 13.81
C ASP A 83 2.07 -15.58 12.63
N ALA A 84 1.08 -16.33 12.17
CA ALA A 84 1.25 -17.23 11.02
C ALA A 84 1.54 -16.46 9.72
N HIS A 85 0.79 -15.40 9.46
CA HIS A 85 0.97 -14.57 8.26
C HIS A 85 2.33 -13.87 8.24
N CYS A 86 2.69 -13.21 9.34
CA CYS A 86 3.99 -12.54 9.47
C CYS A 86 5.14 -13.54 9.43
N GLY A 87 5.03 -14.68 10.10
CA GLY A 87 6.07 -15.69 10.13
C GLY A 87 6.43 -16.22 8.72
N ILE A 88 5.42 -16.50 7.90
CA ILE A 88 5.64 -16.91 6.49
C ILE A 88 6.35 -15.78 5.72
N THR A 89 5.91 -14.54 5.90
CA THR A 89 6.46 -13.38 5.19
C THR A 89 7.91 -13.13 5.62
N PHE A 90 8.21 -13.23 6.90
CA PHE A 90 9.56 -13.03 7.44
C PHE A 90 10.52 -14.16 7.01
N GLU A 91 10.06 -15.42 6.98
CA GLU A 91 10.87 -16.51 6.43
C GLU A 91 11.19 -16.28 4.94
N ASN A 92 10.21 -15.83 4.16
CA ASN A 92 10.42 -15.53 2.75
C ASN A 92 11.41 -14.37 2.56
N PHE A 93 11.31 -13.32 3.39
CA PHE A 93 12.28 -12.23 3.40
C PHE A 93 13.70 -12.75 3.67
N CYS A 94 13.90 -13.58 4.68
CA CYS A 94 15.21 -14.18 4.98
C CYS A 94 15.75 -15.01 3.80
N LYS A 95 14.89 -15.75 3.10
CA LYS A 95 15.30 -16.54 1.93
C LYS A 95 15.67 -15.67 0.74
N ILE A 96 14.90 -14.60 0.49
CA ILE A 96 15.16 -13.65 -0.61
C ILE A 96 16.50 -12.94 -0.41
N TYR A 97 16.82 -12.55 0.81
CA TYR A 97 18.02 -11.78 1.13
C TYR A 97 19.12 -12.59 1.85
N ALA A 98 19.12 -13.91 1.67
CA ALA A 98 20.00 -14.82 2.41
C ALA A 98 21.51 -14.50 2.26
N ASP A 99 21.92 -13.96 1.12
CA ASP A 99 23.30 -13.55 0.83
C ASP A 99 23.67 -12.15 1.41
N LEU A 100 22.67 -11.37 1.82
CA LEU A 100 22.82 -10.03 2.40
C LEU A 100 22.63 -10.03 3.92
N LEU A 101 22.13 -11.11 4.50
CA LEU A 101 21.86 -11.26 5.92
C LEU A 101 22.83 -12.28 6.56
N PRO A 102 23.05 -12.24 7.89
CA PRO A 102 23.83 -13.26 8.58
C PRO A 102 23.29 -14.67 8.34
N GLN A 103 24.16 -15.65 8.20
CA GLN A 103 23.82 -17.04 7.86
C GLN A 103 22.85 -17.69 8.85
N ASP A 104 22.91 -17.29 10.13
CA ASP A 104 22.06 -17.78 11.22
C ASP A 104 20.68 -17.14 11.29
N THR A 105 20.39 -16.18 10.39
CA THR A 105 19.16 -15.36 10.47
C THR A 105 17.89 -16.20 10.37
N LEU A 106 17.79 -17.13 9.44
CA LEU A 106 16.58 -17.95 9.28
C LEU A 106 16.36 -18.89 10.46
N GLU A 107 17.44 -19.47 10.99
CA GLU A 107 17.36 -20.35 12.14
C GLU A 107 16.96 -19.59 13.41
N GLY A 108 17.56 -18.42 13.63
CA GLY A 108 17.21 -17.55 14.74
C GLY A 108 15.77 -17.05 14.68
N LEU A 109 15.30 -16.64 13.47
CA LEU A 109 13.92 -16.23 13.25
C LEU A 109 12.91 -17.31 13.68
N ARG A 110 13.18 -18.57 13.36
CA ARG A 110 12.31 -19.70 13.70
C ARG A 110 12.26 -20.01 15.21
N LYS A 111 13.23 -19.55 15.97
CA LYS A 111 13.26 -19.70 17.45
C LYS A 111 12.48 -18.58 18.16
N ALA A 112 12.22 -17.46 17.49
CA ALA A 112 11.47 -16.34 18.02
C ALA A 112 9.95 -16.64 18.01
N ASN A 113 9.25 -16.22 19.09
CA ASN A 113 7.84 -16.54 19.31
C ASN A 113 6.93 -15.41 18.80
N GLY A 114 6.18 -15.71 17.73
CA GLY A 114 5.17 -14.79 17.19
C GLY A 114 5.74 -13.58 16.44
N ALA A 115 4.86 -12.83 15.81
CA ALA A 115 5.22 -11.75 14.89
C ALA A 115 6.06 -10.63 15.51
N VAL A 116 5.81 -10.32 16.80
CA VAL A 116 6.49 -9.23 17.50
C VAL A 116 7.97 -9.53 17.73
N GLU A 117 8.28 -10.73 18.28
CA GLU A 117 9.67 -11.13 18.52
C GLU A 117 10.41 -11.41 17.20
N GLN A 118 9.72 -11.99 16.22
CA GLN A 118 10.27 -12.25 14.89
C GLN A 118 10.66 -10.95 14.17
N LEU A 119 9.82 -9.90 14.24
CA LEU A 119 10.14 -8.61 13.65
C LEU A 119 11.36 -7.97 14.34
N ASP A 120 11.42 -8.05 15.68
CA ASP A 120 12.56 -7.54 16.44
C ASP A 120 13.86 -8.23 16.04
N PHE A 121 13.83 -9.57 15.96
CA PHE A 121 14.97 -10.36 15.54
C PHE A 121 15.41 -10.01 14.11
N LEU A 122 14.44 -9.83 13.19
CA LEU A 122 14.71 -9.47 11.81
C LEU A 122 15.38 -8.08 11.71
N CYS A 123 14.90 -7.10 12.49
CA CYS A 123 15.52 -5.78 12.57
C CYS A 123 16.96 -5.87 13.05
N GLN A 124 17.24 -6.65 14.10
CA GLN A 124 18.58 -6.87 14.61
C GLN A 124 19.51 -7.55 13.58
N ALA A 125 18.97 -8.51 12.80
CA ALA A 125 19.71 -9.17 11.74
C ALA A 125 20.09 -8.19 10.61
N CYS A 126 19.17 -7.34 10.19
CA CYS A 126 19.43 -6.28 9.19
C CYS A 126 20.47 -5.29 9.70
N GLU A 127 20.36 -4.85 10.96
CA GLU A 127 21.31 -3.93 11.58
C GLU A 127 22.73 -4.53 11.66
N ARG A 128 22.85 -5.80 12.09
CA ARG A 128 24.14 -6.52 12.08
C ARG A 128 24.76 -6.63 10.69
N ALA A 129 23.91 -6.71 9.66
CA ALA A 129 24.35 -6.78 8.27
C ALA A 129 24.63 -5.40 7.64
N GLY A 130 24.33 -4.30 8.35
CA GLY A 130 24.43 -2.95 7.81
C GLY A 130 23.43 -2.71 6.67
N GLN A 131 22.28 -3.37 6.69
CA GLN A 131 21.25 -3.27 5.65
C GLN A 131 20.07 -2.43 6.12
N ASP A 132 19.64 -1.52 5.25
CA ASP A 132 18.46 -0.69 5.48
C ASP A 132 17.19 -1.38 4.94
N MET A 133 16.09 -1.28 5.69
CA MET A 133 14.80 -1.87 5.34
C MET A 133 13.80 -0.79 4.97
N TYR A 134 13.02 -1.03 3.91
CA TYR A 134 11.78 -0.33 3.62
C TYR A 134 10.59 -1.25 3.92
N LEU A 135 9.80 -0.89 4.91
CA LEU A 135 8.61 -1.63 5.31
C LEU A 135 7.38 -1.09 4.58
N PHE A 136 6.65 -1.97 3.90
CA PHE A 136 5.35 -1.69 3.31
C PHE A 136 4.27 -2.47 4.05
N ILE A 137 3.22 -1.78 4.50
CA ILE A 137 2.04 -2.39 5.13
C ILE A 137 0.82 -2.03 4.29
N ASP A 138 0.20 -3.03 3.65
CA ASP A 138 -1.03 -2.90 2.89
C ASP A 138 -2.22 -3.41 3.71
N GLU A 139 -3.38 -2.76 3.52
CA GLU A 139 -4.65 -3.08 4.19
C GLU A 139 -4.52 -3.19 5.73
N TYR A 140 -3.79 -2.24 6.33
CA TYR A 140 -3.55 -2.21 7.78
C TYR A 140 -4.84 -2.20 8.60
N ASP A 141 -5.94 -1.71 8.03
CA ASP A 141 -7.27 -1.57 8.62
C ASP A 141 -8.20 -2.77 8.34
N HIS A 142 -7.70 -3.82 7.68
CA HIS A 142 -8.51 -5.01 7.38
C HIS A 142 -9.09 -5.65 8.65
N PHE A 143 -8.31 -5.73 9.70
CA PHE A 143 -8.70 -6.21 11.01
C PHE A 143 -9.86 -5.39 11.60
N THR A 144 -9.75 -4.07 11.58
CA THR A 144 -10.79 -3.15 12.10
C THR A 144 -12.11 -3.33 11.37
N ASN A 145 -12.06 -3.42 10.05
CA ASN A 145 -13.28 -3.59 9.23
C ASN A 145 -13.98 -4.93 9.52
N THR A 146 -13.22 -5.96 9.89
CA THR A 146 -13.77 -7.27 10.28
C THR A 146 -14.40 -7.21 11.67
N ILE A 147 -13.79 -6.49 12.61
CA ILE A 147 -14.25 -6.37 14.00
C ILE A 147 -15.46 -5.44 14.13
N LEU A 148 -15.46 -4.28 13.46
CA LEU A 148 -16.54 -3.30 13.57
C LEU A 148 -17.88 -3.81 13.03
N SER A 149 -17.93 -5.02 12.47
CA SER A 149 -19.17 -5.63 11.96
C SER A 149 -20.14 -6.12 13.04
N SER A 150 -19.77 -6.15 14.34
CA SER A 150 -20.68 -6.54 15.44
C SER A 150 -20.43 -5.79 16.73
N PRO A 151 -21.47 -5.55 17.58
CA PRO A 151 -21.33 -4.83 18.86
C PRO A 151 -20.43 -5.54 19.90
N GLU A 152 -20.39 -6.87 19.90
CA GLU A 152 -19.50 -7.65 20.78
C GLU A 152 -18.04 -7.50 20.37
N SER A 153 -17.82 -7.29 19.12
CA SER A 153 -16.49 -7.10 18.54
C SER A 153 -15.87 -5.75 18.91
N LEU A 154 -16.70 -4.72 19.18
CA LEU A 154 -16.21 -3.38 19.53
C LEU A 154 -15.41 -3.38 20.84
N ARG A 155 -15.84 -4.15 21.85
CA ARG A 155 -15.10 -4.30 23.12
C ARG A 155 -13.75 -4.96 22.90
N ARG A 156 -13.71 -6.02 22.10
CA ARG A 156 -12.47 -6.74 21.76
C ARG A 156 -11.53 -5.90 20.90
N TYR A 157 -12.07 -5.09 20.01
CA TYR A 157 -11.28 -4.11 19.26
C TYR A 157 -10.54 -3.17 20.20
N THR A 158 -11.23 -2.62 21.22
CA THR A 158 -10.62 -1.77 22.23
C THR A 158 -9.52 -2.51 22.99
N ASP A 159 -9.74 -3.78 23.34
CA ASP A 159 -8.74 -4.60 24.05
C ASP A 159 -7.48 -4.85 23.21
N GLU A 160 -7.61 -5.04 21.89
CA GLU A 160 -6.48 -5.31 20.99
C GLU A 160 -5.75 -4.06 20.49
N THR A 161 -6.44 -2.92 20.41
CA THR A 161 -5.88 -1.66 19.93
C THR A 161 -5.46 -0.70 21.03
N HIS A 162 -6.09 -0.81 22.22
CA HIS A 162 -5.78 0.00 23.40
C HIS A 162 -5.04 -0.82 24.45
N GLY A 163 -4.29 -0.15 25.32
CA GLY A 163 -3.58 -0.80 26.42
C GLY A 163 -2.43 -1.70 25.94
N GLU A 164 -2.46 -2.97 26.32
CA GLU A 164 -1.43 -3.99 26.01
C GLU A 164 -1.80 -4.88 24.81
N GLY A 165 -2.72 -4.45 23.92
CA GLY A 165 -3.16 -5.24 22.80
C GLY A 165 -2.02 -5.70 21.87
N TYR A 166 -2.15 -6.91 21.30
CA TYR A 166 -1.09 -7.54 20.51
C TYR A 166 -0.76 -6.78 19.23
N LEU A 167 -1.78 -6.25 18.55
CA LEU A 167 -1.58 -5.42 17.34
C LEU A 167 -0.81 -4.14 17.67
N ARG A 168 -1.14 -3.51 18.81
CA ARG A 168 -0.41 -2.34 19.31
C ARG A 168 1.04 -2.70 19.63
N ALA A 169 1.29 -3.84 20.27
CA ALA A 169 2.65 -4.31 20.52
C ALA A 169 3.45 -4.50 19.23
N PHE A 170 2.81 -5.02 18.18
CA PHE A 170 3.42 -5.15 16.85
C PHE A 170 3.81 -3.77 16.27
N PHE A 171 2.90 -2.78 16.26
CA PHE A 171 3.22 -1.44 15.78
C PHE A 171 4.23 -0.70 16.65
N ASN A 172 4.24 -0.93 17.96
CA ASN A 172 5.32 -0.42 18.83
C ASN A 172 6.68 -1.02 18.46
N LYS A 173 6.71 -2.30 18.03
CA LYS A 173 7.94 -2.92 17.53
C LYS A 173 8.36 -2.34 16.19
N VAL A 174 7.42 -2.08 15.27
CA VAL A 174 7.71 -1.33 14.02
C VAL A 174 8.34 0.02 14.36
N LYS A 175 7.77 0.76 15.33
CA LYS A 175 8.31 2.04 15.80
C LYS A 175 9.73 1.90 16.33
N ALA A 176 10.00 0.92 17.19
CA ALA A 176 11.36 0.68 17.69
C ALA A 176 12.34 0.36 16.56
N GLY A 177 11.91 -0.41 15.54
CA GLY A 177 12.70 -0.71 14.34
C GLY A 177 13.09 0.52 13.53
N THR A 178 12.36 1.65 13.65
CA THR A 178 12.70 2.90 12.94
C THR A 178 13.94 3.60 13.47
N ASP A 179 14.33 3.30 14.70
CA ASP A 179 15.58 3.78 15.29
C ASP A 179 16.81 2.98 14.79
N SER A 180 16.56 1.80 14.20
CA SER A 180 17.62 0.91 13.71
C SER A 180 17.58 0.72 12.18
N CYS A 181 17.00 -0.36 11.70
CA CYS A 181 17.05 -0.77 10.29
C CYS A 181 15.89 -0.27 9.44
N ILE A 182 14.69 -0.01 10.01
CA ILE A 182 13.53 0.45 9.23
C ILE A 182 13.71 1.94 8.92
N LYS A 183 14.31 2.25 7.78
CA LYS A 183 14.60 3.64 7.39
C LYS A 183 13.40 4.33 6.76
N ARG A 184 12.49 3.55 6.16
CA ARG A 184 11.23 4.05 5.59
C ARG A 184 10.10 3.08 5.85
N CYS A 185 8.90 3.61 6.03
CA CYS A 185 7.68 2.83 6.15
C CYS A 185 6.57 3.48 5.31
N PHE A 186 5.87 2.68 4.52
CA PHE A 186 4.68 3.09 3.79
C PHE A 186 3.49 2.24 4.24
N ILE A 187 2.50 2.89 4.84
CA ILE A 187 1.30 2.24 5.36
C ILE A 187 0.09 2.70 4.55
N THR A 188 -0.72 1.76 4.06
CA THR A 188 -1.95 2.07 3.34
C THR A 188 -3.12 1.19 3.74
N GLY A 189 -4.32 1.73 3.55
CA GLY A 189 -5.60 1.09 3.84
C GLY A 189 -6.77 1.88 3.25
N VAL A 190 -7.95 1.65 3.79
CA VAL A 190 -9.21 2.27 3.35
C VAL A 190 -9.76 3.25 4.39
N SER A 191 -9.61 2.96 5.67
CA SER A 191 -10.20 3.71 6.78
C SER A 191 -9.15 4.32 7.71
N PRO A 192 -9.32 5.58 8.16
CA PRO A 192 -8.42 6.20 9.15
C PRO A 192 -8.68 5.72 10.59
N VAL A 193 -9.82 5.08 10.85
CA VAL A 193 -10.33 4.79 12.22
C VAL A 193 -9.31 4.05 13.10
N THR A 194 -8.59 3.11 12.53
CA THR A 194 -7.61 2.30 13.28
C THR A 194 -6.35 3.09 13.64
N MET A 195 -6.01 4.12 12.86
CA MET A 195 -4.77 4.88 13.12
C MET A 195 -4.86 5.75 14.35
N ASP A 196 -5.98 6.37 14.62
CA ASP A 196 -6.14 7.20 15.82
C ASP A 196 -6.02 6.36 17.09
N ASP A 197 -6.52 5.12 17.06
CA ASP A 197 -6.45 4.18 18.18
C ASP A 197 -5.07 3.52 18.32
N LEU A 198 -4.42 3.20 17.20
CA LEU A 198 -3.05 2.67 17.17
C LEU A 198 -2.01 3.77 17.36
N SER A 199 -2.33 5.03 16.94
CA SER A 199 -1.36 6.13 16.85
C SER A 199 -0.93 6.68 18.20
N SER A 200 -1.64 6.42 19.29
CA SER A 200 -1.11 6.72 20.63
C SER A 200 0.20 5.96 20.92
N GLY A 201 0.47 4.87 20.17
CA GLY A 201 1.73 4.12 20.16
C GLY A 201 2.60 4.34 18.93
N PHE A 202 2.00 4.69 17.78
CA PHE A 202 2.68 4.83 16.46
C PHE A 202 2.60 6.28 15.93
N ASN A 203 2.94 7.24 16.77
CA ASN A 203 2.91 8.68 16.42
C ASN A 203 4.12 9.16 15.59
N ILE A 204 4.77 8.27 14.84
CA ILE A 204 5.93 8.58 14.02
C ILE A 204 5.59 8.84 12.55
N GLY A 205 4.39 8.45 12.10
CA GLY A 205 3.96 8.60 10.71
C GLY A 205 3.12 9.83 10.49
N THR A 206 3.36 10.53 9.37
CA THR A 206 2.52 11.63 8.90
C THR A 206 1.46 11.09 7.94
N ASN A 207 0.20 11.46 8.19
CA ASN A 207 -0.91 11.12 7.32
C ASN A 207 -1.00 12.12 6.16
N TYR A 208 -0.64 11.67 4.97
CA TYR A 208 -0.67 12.46 3.74
C TYR A 208 -1.94 12.30 2.91
N SER A 209 -2.93 11.55 3.42
CA SER A 209 -4.15 11.22 2.66
C SER A 209 -4.93 12.44 2.17
N LEU A 210 -4.89 13.53 2.95
CA LEU A 210 -5.59 14.78 2.67
C LEU A 210 -4.65 15.92 2.25
N ALA A 211 -3.36 15.64 2.06
CA ALA A 211 -2.40 16.66 1.67
C ALA A 211 -2.54 17.03 0.17
N PRO A 212 -2.66 18.33 -0.18
CA PRO A 212 -2.90 18.78 -1.55
C PRO A 212 -1.90 18.22 -2.57
N LYS A 213 -0.63 18.19 -2.22
CA LYS A 213 0.43 17.67 -3.09
C LYS A 213 0.27 16.19 -3.47
N PHE A 214 -0.52 15.42 -2.70
CA PHE A 214 -0.82 14.01 -2.95
C PHE A 214 -2.26 13.75 -3.38
N ASN A 215 -3.04 14.81 -3.69
CA ASN A 215 -4.44 14.67 -4.12
C ASN A 215 -4.59 13.75 -5.33
N GLN A 216 -3.67 13.85 -6.28
CA GLN A 216 -3.64 13.05 -7.51
C GLN A 216 -2.85 11.73 -7.38
N MET A 217 -2.31 11.43 -6.22
CA MET A 217 -1.64 10.17 -6.00
C MET A 217 -2.66 9.04 -5.87
N MET A 218 -2.57 8.07 -6.77
CA MET A 218 -3.53 6.98 -6.97
C MET A 218 -4.89 7.46 -7.50
N GLY A 219 -5.47 6.69 -8.38
CA GLY A 219 -6.61 7.09 -9.20
C GLY A 219 -6.15 7.51 -10.60
N PHE A 220 -7.09 7.89 -11.45
CA PHE A 220 -6.81 8.51 -12.73
C PHE A 220 -7.32 9.95 -12.74
N THR A 221 -6.55 10.84 -13.35
CA THR A 221 -7.00 12.19 -13.69
C THR A 221 -7.93 12.14 -14.91
N GLU A 222 -8.68 13.22 -15.15
CA GLU A 222 -9.51 13.34 -16.36
C GLU A 222 -8.65 13.25 -17.63
N GLU A 223 -7.47 13.85 -17.63
CA GLU A 223 -6.54 13.82 -18.77
C GLU A 223 -6.06 12.39 -19.08
N GLU A 224 -5.71 11.61 -18.06
CA GLU A 224 -5.30 10.22 -18.21
C GLU A 224 -6.43 9.34 -18.75
N VAL A 225 -7.67 9.54 -18.27
CA VAL A 225 -8.84 8.81 -18.76
C VAL A 225 -9.11 9.18 -20.22
N ARG A 226 -9.06 10.45 -20.60
CA ARG A 226 -9.20 10.92 -21.97
C ARG A 226 -8.14 10.33 -22.88
N GLY A 227 -6.88 10.31 -22.45
CA GLY A 227 -5.77 9.70 -23.20
C GLY A 227 -5.98 8.20 -23.44
N MET A 228 -6.45 7.48 -22.43
CA MET A 228 -6.79 6.06 -22.50
C MET A 228 -7.93 5.82 -23.51
N LEU A 229 -9.02 6.58 -23.41
CA LEU A 229 -10.15 6.46 -24.34
C LEU A 229 -9.76 6.80 -25.77
N ALA A 230 -8.96 7.83 -25.99
CA ALA A 230 -8.46 8.20 -27.31
C ALA A 230 -7.61 7.07 -27.93
N TYR A 231 -6.74 6.44 -27.12
CA TYR A 231 -5.92 5.30 -27.58
C TYR A 231 -6.80 4.12 -28.01
N TYR A 232 -7.77 3.73 -27.20
CA TYR A 232 -8.65 2.60 -27.54
C TYR A 232 -9.60 2.94 -28.68
N SER A 233 -10.11 4.17 -28.76
CA SER A 233 -10.96 4.62 -29.85
C SER A 233 -10.23 4.59 -31.22
N ALA A 234 -8.93 4.87 -31.23
CA ALA A 234 -8.12 4.78 -32.44
C ALA A 234 -7.83 3.33 -32.90
N ASN A 235 -7.87 2.37 -31.97
CA ASN A 235 -7.47 0.97 -32.18
C ASN A 235 -8.63 -0.03 -32.13
N SER A 236 -9.85 0.43 -31.85
CA SER A 236 -11.06 -0.40 -31.73
C SER A 236 -12.27 0.36 -32.26
N PRO A 237 -13.33 -0.32 -32.74
CA PRO A 237 -14.51 0.33 -33.31
C PRO A 237 -15.39 0.95 -32.21
N PHE A 238 -14.98 2.06 -31.63
CA PHE A 238 -15.81 2.84 -30.73
C PHE A 238 -16.83 3.64 -31.54
N HIS A 239 -18.08 3.64 -31.09
CA HIS A 239 -19.19 4.33 -31.78
C HIS A 239 -19.43 5.74 -31.23
N HIS A 240 -18.82 6.07 -30.07
CA HIS A 240 -18.96 7.36 -29.43
C HIS A 240 -17.61 8.08 -29.40
N SER A 241 -17.69 9.40 -29.42
CA SER A 241 -16.51 10.25 -29.22
C SER A 241 -15.98 10.15 -27.79
N VAL A 242 -14.74 10.57 -27.57
CA VAL A 242 -14.14 10.61 -26.24
C VAL A 242 -14.98 11.47 -25.28
N ASP A 243 -15.53 12.60 -25.74
CA ASP A 243 -16.37 13.47 -24.93
C ASP A 243 -17.66 12.78 -24.51
N GLU A 244 -18.35 12.09 -25.40
CA GLU A 244 -19.54 11.32 -25.09
C GLU A 244 -19.27 10.21 -24.07
N LEU A 245 -18.12 9.52 -24.21
CA LEU A 245 -17.72 8.48 -23.26
C LEU A 245 -17.40 9.07 -21.88
N MET A 246 -16.74 10.22 -21.83
CA MET A 246 -16.48 10.94 -20.59
C MET A 246 -17.78 11.37 -19.89
N GLU A 247 -18.74 11.91 -20.62
CA GLU A 247 -20.05 12.29 -20.08
C GLU A 247 -20.84 11.07 -19.52
N MET A 248 -20.70 9.90 -20.14
CA MET A 248 -21.29 8.66 -19.62
C MET A 248 -20.64 8.20 -18.30
N MET A 249 -19.33 8.37 -18.15
CA MET A 249 -18.58 7.90 -16.98
C MET A 249 -18.63 8.88 -15.80
N LYS A 250 -18.63 10.18 -16.08
CA LYS A 250 -18.48 11.24 -15.08
C LYS A 250 -19.45 11.14 -13.89
N PRO A 251 -20.76 10.91 -14.07
CA PRO A 251 -21.69 10.82 -12.95
C PRO A 251 -21.43 9.63 -12.00
N TRP A 252 -20.67 8.64 -12.44
CA TRP A 252 -20.49 7.38 -11.74
C TRP A 252 -19.09 7.18 -11.17
N TYR A 253 -18.06 7.67 -11.86
CA TYR A 253 -16.67 7.30 -11.61
C TYR A 253 -15.77 8.47 -11.22
N ASP A 254 -16.21 9.70 -11.49
CA ASP A 254 -15.60 10.95 -11.08
C ASP A 254 -16.17 11.42 -9.72
N ASN A 255 -15.63 12.49 -9.19
CA ASN A 255 -16.04 13.17 -7.95
C ASN A 255 -15.23 12.81 -6.69
N TYR A 256 -14.09 12.16 -6.83
CA TYR A 256 -13.20 12.00 -5.69
C TYR A 256 -12.22 13.18 -5.62
N CYS A 257 -12.35 13.99 -4.59
CA CYS A 257 -11.37 14.99 -4.21
C CYS A 257 -10.95 14.71 -2.77
N PHE A 258 -9.66 14.51 -2.53
CA PHE A 258 -9.17 14.08 -1.22
C PHE A 258 -8.67 15.25 -0.39
N ALA A 259 -8.12 16.29 -1.02
CA ALA A 259 -7.68 17.49 -0.34
C ALA A 259 -8.74 18.59 -0.45
N GLN A 260 -9.09 19.22 0.66
CA GLN A 260 -10.11 20.27 0.69
C GLN A 260 -9.71 21.46 -0.20
N GLU A 261 -8.44 21.77 -0.25
CA GLU A 261 -7.88 22.88 -1.05
C GLU A 261 -7.98 22.64 -2.56
N CYS A 262 -8.11 21.37 -2.98
CA CYS A 262 -8.26 20.98 -4.39
C CYS A 262 -9.73 20.84 -4.83
N TYR A 263 -10.67 21.13 -3.92
CA TYR A 263 -12.10 20.99 -4.23
C TYR A 263 -12.54 21.95 -5.34
N GLY A 264 -13.15 21.36 -6.38
CA GLY A 264 -13.62 22.12 -7.56
C GLY A 264 -12.55 22.33 -8.63
N GLU A 265 -11.27 22.02 -8.36
CA GLU A 265 -10.18 22.19 -9.34
C GLU A 265 -9.78 20.86 -9.98
N THR A 266 -9.67 19.80 -9.17
CA THR A 266 -9.18 18.50 -9.63
C THR A 266 -9.98 17.38 -8.99
N THR A 267 -10.59 16.55 -9.82
CA THR A 267 -11.27 15.33 -9.41
C THR A 267 -10.55 14.10 -9.94
N MET A 268 -10.70 12.99 -9.21
CA MET A 268 -10.04 11.73 -9.51
C MET A 268 -11.06 10.65 -9.86
N TYR A 269 -10.73 9.85 -10.85
CA TYR A 269 -11.51 8.70 -11.26
C TYR A 269 -11.03 7.42 -10.58
N ASN A 270 -11.95 6.55 -10.22
CA ASN A 270 -11.62 5.23 -9.68
C ASN A 270 -11.05 4.33 -10.81
N CYS A 271 -9.80 3.88 -10.65
CA CYS A 271 -9.09 3.11 -11.68
C CYS A 271 -9.85 1.88 -12.14
N ASN A 272 -10.36 1.07 -11.21
CA ASN A 272 -11.02 -0.19 -11.54
C ASN A 272 -12.33 0.04 -12.30
N MET A 273 -13.05 1.08 -11.96
CA MET A 273 -14.31 1.43 -12.61
C MET A 273 -14.09 1.92 -14.03
N VAL A 274 -13.07 2.76 -14.24
CA VAL A 274 -12.67 3.20 -15.60
C VAL A 274 -12.25 2.00 -16.45
N LEU A 275 -11.38 1.15 -15.94
CA LEU A 275 -10.91 -0.05 -16.67
C LEU A 275 -12.06 -1.02 -16.95
N TYR A 276 -13.02 -1.16 -16.03
CA TYR A 276 -14.22 -1.97 -16.24
C TYR A 276 -15.09 -1.40 -17.37
N PHE A 277 -15.29 -0.07 -17.39
CA PHE A 277 -16.03 0.60 -18.46
C PHE A 277 -15.35 0.38 -19.82
N VAL A 278 -14.07 0.67 -19.93
CA VAL A 278 -13.30 0.54 -21.16
C VAL A 278 -13.34 -0.89 -21.68
N LYS A 279 -13.13 -1.88 -20.81
CA LYS A 279 -13.20 -3.30 -21.17
C LYS A 279 -14.58 -3.68 -21.73
N ASN A 280 -15.67 -3.34 -21.03
CA ASN A 280 -17.03 -3.65 -21.52
C ASN A 280 -17.33 -2.94 -22.84
N TYR A 281 -16.81 -1.70 -23.00
CA TYR A 281 -17.03 -0.96 -24.23
C TYR A 281 -16.28 -1.58 -25.41
N ILE A 282 -15.09 -2.11 -25.19
CA ILE A 282 -14.31 -2.86 -26.20
C ILE A 282 -15.04 -4.17 -26.58
N ASP A 283 -15.52 -4.90 -25.56
CA ASP A 283 -16.11 -6.23 -25.75
C ASP A 283 -17.51 -6.16 -26.38
N ASP A 284 -18.36 -5.21 -25.96
CA ASP A 284 -19.79 -5.14 -26.28
C ASP A 284 -20.17 -3.93 -27.16
N GLY A 285 -19.28 -2.98 -27.40
CA GLY A 285 -19.54 -1.73 -28.16
C GLY A 285 -20.49 -0.76 -27.44
N LYS A 286 -20.73 -0.93 -26.13
CA LYS A 286 -21.64 -0.09 -25.33
C LYS A 286 -21.21 0.00 -23.88
N ALA A 287 -21.69 1.03 -23.20
CA ALA A 287 -21.49 1.20 -21.77
C ALA A 287 -22.05 -0.01 -20.96
N PRO A 288 -21.37 -0.39 -19.86
CA PRO A 288 -21.87 -1.47 -19.01
C PRO A 288 -23.26 -1.15 -18.47
N ARG A 289 -24.11 -2.18 -18.32
CA ARG A 289 -25.47 -2.02 -17.77
C ARG A 289 -25.46 -1.60 -16.31
N ASN A 290 -24.48 -2.11 -15.56
CA ASN A 290 -24.26 -1.76 -14.16
C ASN A 290 -22.98 -0.93 -14.08
N MET A 291 -23.15 0.35 -13.77
CA MET A 291 -22.05 1.30 -13.65
C MET A 291 -21.38 1.28 -12.24
N ILE A 292 -21.61 0.21 -11.46
CA ILE A 292 -21.15 0.09 -10.06
C ILE A 292 -20.09 -0.99 -9.94
#